data_025ac5097c666db4721d685b3851f969
#
_entry.id   025ac5097c666db4721d685b3851f969
#
_cell.length_a   1.000
_cell.length_b   1.000
_cell.length_c   1.000
_cell.angle_alpha   90.00
_cell.angle_beta   90.00
_cell.angle_gamma   90.00
#
_symmetry.space_group_name_H-M   'P 1'
#
loop_
_entity.id
_entity.type
_entity.pdbx_description
1 polymer ?
#
loop_
_entity_poly.entity_id
_entity_poly.type
_entity_poly.pdbx_seq_one_letter_code
_entity_poly.pdbx_strand_id
1 'polypeptide(L)'
;ETLLHTQIYQLRPEANIVLHTHSLAQTLMSMRYEQDGKIEFTGYELQKAFVGIKSHDGTVSLPIVANSQNMNVLCESVQALFAQDNFWGYLIAGHGIYTWGRDMIEARRHLDAFEFLLQAELAKLSYKL
;
A
#
# COMPACT_ATOMS: atom_id res chain seq x y z
N GLU A 1 10.18 -13.02 -1.08
CA GLU A 1 9.49 -12.12 -0.14
C GLU A 1 10.42 -11.61 0.95
N THR A 2 11.39 -12.44 1.39
CA THR A 2 12.38 -12.01 2.39
C THR A 2 13.15 -10.78 1.92
N LEU A 3 13.53 -10.73 0.64
CA LEU A 3 14.27 -9.60 0.09
C LEU A 3 13.45 -8.31 0.14
N LEU A 4 12.15 -8.39 -0.10
CA LEU A 4 11.27 -7.21 -0.06
C LEU A 4 11.11 -6.69 1.36
N HIS A 5 10.99 -7.58 2.35
CA HIS A 5 10.97 -7.19 3.76
C HIS A 5 12.25 -6.47 4.15
N THR A 6 13.40 -7.08 3.82
CA THR A 6 14.71 -6.51 4.13
C THR A 6 14.87 -5.14 3.48
N GLN A 7 14.46 -5.00 2.24
CA GLN A 7 14.53 -3.75 1.50
C GLN A 7 13.77 -2.63 2.21
N ILE A 8 12.57 -2.92 2.69
CA ILE A 8 11.76 -1.91 3.41
C ILE A 8 12.47 -1.44 4.66
N TYR A 9 13.02 -2.38 5.45
CA TYR A 9 13.76 -2.02 6.66
C TYR A 9 14.96 -1.11 6.36
N GLN A 10 15.62 -1.34 5.23
CA GLN A 10 16.77 -0.53 4.83
C GLN A 10 16.36 0.86 4.34
N LEU A 11 15.25 0.96 3.63
CA LEU A 11 14.82 2.20 2.98
C LEU A 11 13.94 3.08 3.87
N ARG A 12 13.36 2.52 4.92
CA ARG A 12 12.54 3.25 5.90
C ARG A 12 13.03 2.91 7.30
N PRO A 13 13.96 3.71 7.86
CA PRO A 13 14.51 3.43 9.19
C PRO A 13 13.45 3.35 10.29
N GLU A 14 12.33 4.07 10.15
CA GLU A 14 11.23 4.04 11.09
C GLU A 14 10.38 2.76 10.98
N ALA A 15 10.56 1.95 9.95
CA ALA A 15 9.83 0.70 9.78
C ALA A 15 10.49 -0.40 10.60
N ASN A 16 9.89 -0.72 11.72
CA ASN A 16 10.35 -1.80 12.60
C ASN A 16 9.55 -3.09 12.40
N ILE A 17 8.33 -2.96 11.88
CA ILE A 17 7.43 -4.08 11.57
C ILE A 17 6.98 -3.92 10.12
N VAL A 18 7.12 -4.97 9.33
CA VAL A 18 6.61 -5.04 7.96
C VAL A 18 5.58 -6.15 7.89
N LEU A 19 4.40 -5.83 7.37
CA LEU A 19 3.31 -6.78 7.18
C LEU A 19 3.06 -6.98 5.69
N HIS A 20 2.78 -8.22 5.32
CA HIS A 20 2.45 -8.59 3.94
C HIS A 20 1.25 -9.54 3.98
N THR A 21 0.19 -9.17 3.26
CA THR A 21 -1.03 -9.99 3.19
C THR A 21 -1.56 -10.04 1.76
N HIS A 22 -2.47 -10.99 1.56
CA HIS A 22 -3.21 -11.14 0.31
C HIS A 22 -4.70 -11.04 0.63
N SER A 23 -5.46 -10.36 -0.24
CA SER A 23 -6.93 -10.33 -0.11
C SER A 23 -7.55 -10.14 -1.48
N LEU A 24 -8.85 -10.41 -1.56
CA LEU A 24 -9.59 -10.21 -2.80
C LEU A 24 -9.52 -8.76 -3.25
N ALA A 25 -9.75 -7.81 -2.32
CA ALA A 25 -9.71 -6.40 -2.65
C ALA A 25 -8.32 -5.95 -3.11
N GLN A 26 -7.26 -6.41 -2.44
CA GLN A 26 -5.89 -6.13 -2.85
C GLN A 26 -5.61 -6.64 -4.26
N THR A 27 -6.03 -7.86 -4.54
CA THR A 27 -5.81 -8.48 -5.85
C THR A 27 -6.53 -7.71 -6.94
N LEU A 28 -7.84 -7.52 -6.80
CA LEU A 28 -8.65 -6.92 -7.86
C LEU A 28 -8.30 -5.45 -8.09
N MET A 29 -8.10 -4.69 -7.01
CA MET A 29 -7.83 -3.27 -7.14
C MET A 29 -6.43 -3.01 -7.68
N SER A 30 -5.44 -3.83 -7.31
CA SER A 30 -4.11 -3.69 -7.86
C SER A 30 -4.07 -4.01 -9.35
N MET A 31 -4.84 -4.99 -9.80
CA MET A 31 -4.93 -5.31 -11.22
C MET A 31 -5.65 -4.22 -12.00
N ARG A 32 -6.71 -3.66 -11.42
CA ARG A 32 -7.49 -2.59 -12.07
C ARG A 32 -6.66 -1.33 -12.31
N TYR A 33 -5.82 -0.97 -11.35
CA TYR A 33 -5.09 0.30 -11.39
C TYR A 33 -3.58 0.14 -11.68
N GLU A 34 -3.17 -1.05 -12.11
CA GLU A 34 -1.75 -1.31 -12.36
C GLU A 34 -1.14 -0.31 -13.35
N GLN A 35 -1.87 0.01 -14.42
CA GLN A 35 -1.36 0.94 -15.44
C GLN A 35 -1.23 2.37 -14.91
N ASP A 36 -2.07 2.74 -13.95
CA ASP A 36 -1.98 4.05 -13.31
C ASP A 36 -0.82 4.12 -12.33
N GLY A 37 -0.30 2.97 -11.90
CA GLY A 37 0.81 2.88 -10.97
C GLY A 37 0.47 3.19 -9.52
N LYS A 38 -0.79 3.50 -9.23
CA LYS A 38 -1.24 3.84 -7.87
C LYS A 38 -2.75 3.85 -7.79
N ILE A 39 -3.24 3.77 -6.54
CA ILE A 39 -4.63 4.07 -6.19
C ILE A 39 -4.58 5.26 -5.25
N GLU A 40 -5.47 6.23 -5.46
CA GLU A 40 -5.57 7.40 -4.59
C GLU A 40 -6.88 7.38 -3.82
N PHE A 41 -6.80 7.69 -2.52
CA PHE A 41 -7.96 7.75 -1.63
C PHE A 41 -8.15 9.19 -1.17
N THR A 42 -9.36 9.70 -1.29
CA THR A 42 -9.70 11.08 -0.90
C THR A 42 -11.07 11.09 -0.25
N GLY A 43 -11.23 11.89 0.81
CA GLY A 43 -12.52 12.10 1.44
C GLY A 43 -12.92 11.04 2.47
N TYR A 44 -12.01 10.15 2.83
CA TYR A 44 -12.28 9.13 3.86
C TYR A 44 -11.78 9.59 5.22
N GLU A 45 -12.64 9.57 6.21
CA GLU A 45 -12.24 9.86 7.59
C GLU A 45 -11.11 8.93 8.04
N LEU A 46 -11.14 7.68 7.56
CA LEU A 46 -10.15 6.67 7.93
C LEU A 46 -8.74 7.00 7.44
N GLN A 47 -8.58 7.97 6.54
CA GLN A 47 -7.24 8.44 6.14
C GLN A 47 -6.41 8.91 7.33
N LYS A 48 -7.07 9.34 8.40
CA LYS A 48 -6.39 9.75 9.63
C LYS A 48 -5.67 8.60 10.35
N ALA A 49 -5.94 7.36 9.96
CA ALA A 49 -5.24 6.20 10.52
C ALA A 49 -3.78 6.15 10.09
N PHE A 50 -3.41 6.79 8.99
CA PHE A 50 -2.03 6.80 8.52
C PHE A 50 -1.23 7.85 9.29
N VAL A 51 -0.05 7.44 9.77
CA VAL A 51 0.77 8.32 10.59
C VAL A 51 1.10 9.61 9.83
N GLY A 52 0.90 10.75 10.49
CA GLY A 52 1.13 12.07 9.89
C GLY A 52 -0.08 12.67 9.18
N ILE A 53 -1.14 11.90 8.95
CA ILE A 53 -2.35 12.41 8.30
C ILE A 53 -3.36 12.83 9.37
N LYS A 54 -3.78 14.11 9.32
CA LYS A 54 -4.65 14.69 10.34
C LYS A 54 -6.03 15.07 9.82
N SER A 55 -6.26 14.94 8.50
CA SER A 55 -7.49 15.41 7.86
C SER A 55 -7.83 14.48 6.71
N HIS A 56 -9.13 14.40 6.37
CA HIS A 56 -9.61 13.69 5.19
C HIS A 56 -9.50 14.52 3.90
N ASP A 57 -9.05 15.78 4.02
CA ASP A 57 -9.02 16.71 2.87
C ASP A 57 -7.92 16.42 1.87
N GLY A 58 -6.86 15.76 2.30
CA GLY A 58 -5.76 15.40 1.42
C GLY A 58 -5.99 14.07 0.71
N THR A 59 -4.99 13.65 -0.03
CA THR A 59 -4.99 12.40 -0.76
C THR A 59 -3.96 11.45 -0.16
N VAL A 60 -4.35 10.20 0.07
CA VAL A 60 -3.44 9.12 0.44
C VAL A 60 -3.24 8.26 -0.80
N SER A 61 -1.99 8.08 -1.21
CA SER A 61 -1.65 7.26 -2.37
C SER A 61 -1.12 5.91 -1.95
N LEU A 62 -1.54 4.88 -2.66
CA LEU A 62 -1.04 3.51 -2.50
C LEU A 62 -0.42 3.10 -3.83
N PRO A 63 0.93 3.11 -3.94
CA PRO A 63 1.60 2.75 -5.18
C PRO A 63 1.39 1.29 -5.56
N ILE A 64 1.50 0.99 -6.85
CA ILE A 64 1.35 -0.36 -7.40
C ILE A 64 2.55 -0.64 -8.30
N VAL A 65 3.20 -1.79 -8.09
CA VAL A 65 4.26 -2.27 -8.97
C VAL A 65 3.82 -3.56 -9.67
N ALA A 66 4.38 -3.81 -10.85
CA ALA A 66 4.09 -5.03 -11.59
C ALA A 66 4.65 -6.25 -10.85
N ASN A 67 3.96 -7.38 -10.95
CA ASN A 67 4.39 -8.62 -10.33
C ASN A 67 5.41 -9.32 -11.23
N SER A 68 6.66 -8.89 -11.15
CA SER A 68 7.74 -9.52 -11.91
C SER A 68 8.21 -10.80 -11.22
N GLN A 69 8.42 -11.85 -12.01
CA GLN A 69 9.03 -13.08 -11.52
C GLN A 69 10.54 -12.94 -11.36
N ASN A 70 11.13 -11.92 -11.96
CA ASN A 70 12.54 -11.59 -11.76
C ASN A 70 12.65 -10.72 -10.51
N MET A 71 13.21 -11.29 -9.45
CA MET A 71 13.31 -10.59 -8.15
C MET A 71 14.12 -9.31 -8.22
N ASN A 72 15.15 -9.28 -9.07
CA ASN A 72 15.95 -8.05 -9.23
C ASN A 72 15.13 -6.92 -9.84
N VAL A 73 14.33 -7.23 -10.86
CA VAL A 73 13.44 -6.25 -11.50
C VAL A 73 12.40 -5.76 -10.52
N LEU A 74 11.82 -6.67 -9.73
CA LEU A 74 10.83 -6.32 -8.73
C LEU A 74 11.43 -5.40 -7.67
N CYS A 75 12.60 -5.74 -7.14
CA CYS A 75 13.28 -4.91 -6.15
C CYS A 75 13.61 -3.52 -6.70
N GLU A 76 14.02 -3.41 -7.96
CA GLU A 76 14.29 -2.12 -8.58
C GLU A 76 13.02 -1.27 -8.68
N SER A 77 11.90 -1.89 -9.07
CA SER A 77 10.61 -1.20 -9.16
C SER A 77 10.18 -0.66 -7.80
N VAL A 78 10.33 -1.47 -6.75
CA VAL A 78 10.02 -1.06 -5.38
C VAL A 78 10.98 0.02 -4.91
N GLN A 79 12.29 -0.14 -5.18
CA GLN A 79 13.31 0.85 -4.81
C GLN A 79 12.93 2.24 -5.30
N ALA A 80 12.45 2.33 -6.54
CA ALA A 80 12.06 3.60 -7.15
C ALA A 80 10.92 4.28 -6.41
N LEU A 81 10.01 3.51 -5.79
CA LEU A 81 8.91 4.09 -5.01
C LEU A 81 9.42 4.87 -3.80
N PHE A 82 10.52 4.43 -3.21
CA PHE A 82 11.05 5.02 -1.97
C PHE A 82 11.75 6.36 -2.18
N ALA A 83 11.80 6.86 -3.40
CA ALA A 83 12.14 8.26 -3.65
C ALA A 83 11.01 9.20 -3.19
N GLN A 84 9.79 8.68 -3.02
CA GLN A 84 8.66 9.44 -2.48
C GLN A 84 8.69 9.37 -0.95
N ASP A 85 8.32 10.48 -0.30
CA ASP A 85 8.36 10.55 1.16
C ASP A 85 7.07 10.12 1.85
N ASN A 86 5.93 10.36 1.22
CA ASN A 86 4.62 10.25 1.87
C ASN A 86 3.84 9.06 1.35
N PHE A 87 4.29 7.85 1.71
CA PHE A 87 3.47 6.66 1.50
C PHE A 87 3.71 5.65 2.61
N TRP A 88 2.75 4.75 2.83
CA TRP A 88 2.70 3.86 3.98
C TRP A 88 2.64 2.39 3.60
N GLY A 89 2.64 2.11 2.31
CA GLY A 89 2.58 0.75 1.78
C GLY A 89 2.61 0.76 0.27
N TYR A 90 2.65 -0.43 -0.33
CA TYR A 90 2.53 -0.57 -1.78
C TYR A 90 1.89 -1.91 -2.11
N LEU A 91 1.29 -1.99 -3.29
CA LEU A 91 0.70 -3.21 -3.84
C LEU A 91 1.61 -3.80 -4.92
N ILE A 92 1.66 -5.12 -4.97
CA ILE A 92 2.18 -5.85 -6.12
C ILE A 92 0.97 -6.36 -6.90
N ALA A 93 0.86 -6.01 -8.18
CA ALA A 93 -0.32 -6.28 -8.99
C ALA A 93 -0.68 -7.77 -8.99
N GLY A 94 -1.93 -8.07 -8.67
CA GLY A 94 -2.44 -9.44 -8.61
C GLY A 94 -1.87 -10.29 -7.48
N HIS A 95 -1.13 -9.68 -6.54
CA HIS A 95 -0.43 -10.41 -5.48
C HIS A 95 -0.92 -9.99 -4.09
N GLY A 96 -0.55 -8.80 -3.63
CA GLY A 96 -0.93 -8.34 -2.30
C GLY A 96 -0.23 -7.07 -1.90
N ILE A 97 -0.35 -6.73 -0.61
CA ILE A 97 0.16 -5.47 -0.06
C ILE A 97 1.36 -5.71 0.84
N TYR A 98 2.26 -4.72 0.87
CA TYR A 98 3.28 -4.54 1.89
C TYR A 98 3.00 -3.21 2.59
N THR A 99 2.99 -3.21 3.91
CA THR A 99 2.86 -2.00 4.71
C THR A 99 3.72 -2.14 5.96
N TRP A 100 3.97 -1.04 6.66
CA TRP A 100 4.91 -1.04 7.78
C TRP A 100 4.48 -0.04 8.85
N GLY A 101 5.18 -0.11 9.99
CA GLY A 101 4.99 0.81 11.10
C GLY A 101 6.15 0.73 12.06
N ARG A 102 6.19 1.65 13.01
CA ARG A 102 7.22 1.68 14.06
C ARG A 102 7.02 0.52 15.05
N ASP A 103 5.80 0.05 15.20
CA ASP A 103 5.43 -1.08 16.05
C ASP A 103 4.27 -1.82 15.42
N MET A 104 3.86 -2.92 16.04
CA MET A 104 2.77 -3.75 15.52
C MET A 104 1.43 -3.00 15.50
N ILE A 105 1.18 -2.15 16.48
CA ILE A 105 -0.07 -1.39 16.55
C ILE A 105 -0.18 -0.45 15.36
N GLU A 106 0.88 0.28 15.06
CA GLU A 106 0.89 1.20 13.92
C GLU A 106 0.82 0.45 12.59
N ALA A 107 1.61 -0.62 12.44
CA ALA A 107 1.61 -1.42 11.21
C ALA A 107 0.23 -2.04 10.94
N ARG A 108 -0.42 -2.59 11.98
CA ARG A 108 -1.77 -3.15 11.88
C ARG A 108 -2.80 -2.08 11.54
N ARG A 109 -2.66 -0.89 12.12
CA ARG A 109 -3.56 0.22 11.82
C ARG A 109 -3.47 0.62 10.34
N HIS A 110 -2.25 0.70 9.80
CA HIS A 110 -2.07 0.99 8.37
C HIS A 110 -2.67 -0.12 7.51
N LEU A 111 -2.41 -1.38 7.84
CA LEU A 111 -2.92 -2.50 7.07
C LEU A 111 -4.45 -2.53 7.07
N ASP A 112 -5.06 -2.38 8.24
CA ASP A 112 -6.52 -2.42 8.36
C ASP A 112 -7.16 -1.24 7.62
N ALA A 113 -6.53 -0.06 7.67
CA ALA A 113 -7.02 1.11 6.95
C ALA A 113 -6.95 0.91 5.44
N PHE A 114 -5.82 0.41 4.92
CA PHE A 114 -5.71 0.11 3.49
C PHE A 114 -6.75 -0.93 3.06
N GLU A 115 -6.94 -1.98 3.85
CA GLU A 115 -7.90 -3.02 3.50
C GLU A 115 -9.32 -2.45 3.43
N PHE A 116 -9.71 -1.65 4.41
CA PHE A 116 -11.02 -1.00 4.39
C PHE A 116 -11.18 -0.10 3.16
N LEU A 117 -10.18 0.74 2.88
CA LEU A 117 -10.25 1.67 1.76
C LEU A 117 -10.31 0.95 0.41
N LEU A 118 -9.55 -0.14 0.27
CA LEU A 118 -9.59 -0.95 -0.95
C LEU A 118 -10.95 -1.62 -1.12
N GLN A 119 -11.53 -2.14 -0.04
CA GLN A 119 -12.87 -2.72 -0.08
C GLN A 119 -13.92 -1.66 -0.42
N ALA A 120 -13.79 -0.47 0.12
CA ALA A 120 -14.72 0.62 -0.17
C ALA A 120 -14.67 1.02 -1.65
N GLU A 121 -13.47 1.17 -2.20
CA GLU A 121 -13.32 1.49 -3.62
C GLU A 121 -13.84 0.37 -4.51
N LEU A 122 -13.61 -0.89 -4.14
CA LEU A 122 -14.12 -2.03 -4.88
C LEU A 122 -15.66 -2.03 -4.85
N ALA A 123 -16.27 -1.77 -3.69
CA ALA A 123 -17.72 -1.72 -3.56
C ALA A 123 -18.34 -0.59 -4.38
N LYS A 124 -17.65 0.55 -4.47
CA LYS A 124 -18.13 1.67 -5.29
C LYS A 124 -18.32 1.28 -6.75
N LEU A 125 -17.45 0.43 -7.27
CA LEU A 125 -17.56 -0.03 -8.66
C LEU A 125 -18.85 -0.80 -8.88
N SER A 126 -19.29 -1.59 -7.90
CA SER A 126 -20.53 -2.36 -7.97
C SER A 126 -21.76 -1.48 -7.77
N TYR A 127 -21.69 -0.51 -6.86
CA TYR A 127 -22.83 0.36 -6.52
C TYR A 127 -22.87 1.64 -7.34
N LYS A 128 -21.87 1.90 -8.15
CA LYS A 128 -21.78 3.09 -9.01
C LYS A 128 -21.87 4.41 -8.23
N LEU A 129 -21.24 4.40 -7.06
CA LEU A 129 -21.17 5.61 -6.23
C LEU A 129 -20.13 6.60 -6.73
#